data_5951f4f8132fb4dea791d775b12c3983
#
_entry.id   5951f4f8132fb4dea791d775b12c3983
#
_cell.length_a   1.000
_cell.length_b   1.000
_cell.length_c   1.000
_cell.angle_alpha   90.00
_cell.angle_beta   90.00
_cell.angle_gamma   90.00
#
_symmetry.space_group_name_H-M   'P 1'
#
loop_
_entity.id
_entity.type
_entity.pdbx_description
1 polymer ?
#
loop_
_entity_poly.entity_id
_entity_poly.type
_entity_poly.pdbx_seq_one_letter_code
_entity_poly.pdbx_strand_id
1 'polypeptide(L)'
;MLEALKRSRKIKLILTFIFNTIRYLAEYGISLAFAFFVTAPLTEIKVESLIIVLVILFIIYLIVQYGYFYNAEVFYYQLEIDTQKVYFDKLTKMDNSKIEIYNTGFISSLINEHAMNTTWVISDVAEIYTPLLIGVGSFLFITFSNSFILGIISLVSFILIIVIRYYMNKKKQKLTAKFYESQSVYKGNLIDFISNIKTVIKLSSEDFAYDKVKEAKEKCIIDKEVETKYYAYIQTVFDTLTNGLYIILLLFTLKDLNNGIDVMGTLMFYLSVMGKIIMNLKDASKSIGRILNYQTSKNKLNEVIGELQEKELSKKFTNLEIIDGKFSYPNTDTIISIPNFKINKKDKISIIGESGQGKSTLLNILTGIYDLNDGKFLIDSKEQKDSIIDAVYVSQEIEVFNLTIRENLLLGKDIKEEKIIELFKEAGLYDWYINLPNGLDEFIGEKGVKVSVGQKQRLNKIRGILNNKELYIFDEPTSNLDEYSEQLIIKLIKKYLKDKTMIIVTHRKNLISLCNKHFKFSNHTLKEVGE
;
A
#
# COMPACT_ATOMS: atom_id res chain seq x y z
N MET A 1 -0.84 11.21 -1.40
CA MET A 1 -0.51 12.12 -0.28
C MET A 1 -1.63 13.13 0.00
N LEU A 2 -1.97 14.04 -0.91
CA LEU A 2 -3.02 15.07 -0.67
C LEU A 2 -4.39 14.46 -0.29
N GLU A 3 -4.76 13.34 -0.87
CA GLU A 3 -6.01 12.65 -0.59
C GLU A 3 -6.02 12.03 0.83
N ALA A 4 -4.93 11.39 1.24
CA ALA A 4 -4.76 10.88 2.60
C ALA A 4 -4.75 12.02 3.63
N LEU A 5 -4.05 13.13 3.34
CA LEU A 5 -4.05 14.33 4.19
C LEU A 5 -5.44 14.99 4.31
N LYS A 6 -6.31 14.88 3.29
CA LYS A 6 -7.69 15.37 3.37
C LYS A 6 -8.55 14.51 4.30
N ARG A 7 -8.26 13.20 4.40
CA ARG A 7 -8.98 12.25 5.28
C ARG A 7 -8.46 12.31 6.72
N SER A 8 -7.18 12.61 6.90
CA SER A 8 -6.56 12.67 8.24
C SER A 8 -7.05 13.86 9.07
N ARG A 9 -6.88 13.77 10.39
CA ARG A 9 -7.30 14.83 11.33
C ARG A 9 -6.45 16.09 11.17
N LYS A 10 -6.90 17.03 10.32
CA LYS A 10 -6.22 18.30 10.03
C LYS A 10 -5.83 19.09 11.28
N ILE A 11 -6.66 19.04 12.32
CA ILE A 11 -6.37 19.71 13.59
C ILE A 11 -5.09 19.17 14.21
N LYS A 12 -4.88 17.84 14.22
CA LYS A 12 -3.65 17.24 14.76
C LYS A 12 -2.42 17.60 13.96
N LEU A 13 -2.53 17.68 12.64
CA LEU A 13 -1.44 18.17 11.79
C LEU A 13 -1.04 19.60 12.17
N ILE A 14 -2.01 20.51 12.25
CA ILE A 14 -1.79 21.91 12.61
C ILE A 14 -1.14 22.01 14.00
N LEU A 15 -1.70 21.27 14.99
CA LEU A 15 -1.15 21.25 16.35
C LEU A 15 0.29 20.70 16.38
N THR A 16 0.58 19.65 15.61
CA THR A 16 1.94 19.10 15.47
C THR A 16 2.92 20.18 14.99
N PHE A 17 2.58 20.92 13.93
CA PHE A 17 3.45 21.99 13.42
C PHE A 17 3.56 23.17 14.39
N ILE A 18 2.48 23.60 15.04
CA ILE A 18 2.50 24.69 16.02
C ILE A 18 3.38 24.30 17.21
N PHE A 19 3.11 23.16 17.84
CA PHE A 19 3.90 22.72 18.99
C PHE A 19 5.37 22.51 18.63
N ASN A 20 5.65 21.95 17.46
CA ASN A 20 7.03 21.77 17.02
C ASN A 20 7.76 23.08 16.80
N THR A 21 7.12 24.06 16.17
CA THR A 21 7.70 25.40 15.95
C THR A 21 7.99 26.07 17.28
N ILE A 22 7.04 26.08 18.23
CA ILE A 22 7.23 26.67 19.57
C ILE A 22 8.33 25.93 20.33
N ARG A 23 8.37 24.60 20.24
CA ARG A 23 9.44 23.77 20.85
C ARG A 23 10.81 24.20 20.41
N TYR A 24 11.04 24.35 19.10
CA TYR A 24 12.33 24.75 18.57
C TYR A 24 12.66 26.21 18.86
N LEU A 25 11.67 27.11 18.84
CA LEU A 25 11.88 28.49 19.28
C LEU A 25 12.31 28.56 20.74
N ALA A 26 11.69 27.77 21.63
CA ALA A 26 12.08 27.66 23.03
C ALA A 26 13.49 27.07 23.17
N GLU A 27 13.82 26.03 22.43
CA GLU A 27 15.13 25.35 22.45
C GLU A 27 16.26 26.26 21.98
N TYR A 28 16.07 27.02 20.90
CA TYR A 28 17.03 28.02 20.45
C TYR A 28 17.07 29.24 21.39
N GLY A 29 15.93 29.62 21.97
CA GLY A 29 15.84 30.65 23.01
C GLY A 29 16.61 30.30 24.27
N ILE A 30 16.56 29.04 24.73
CA ILE A 30 17.38 28.53 25.83
C ILE A 30 18.88 28.66 25.50
N SER A 31 19.29 28.29 24.26
CA SER A 31 20.68 28.42 23.82
C SER A 31 21.16 29.87 23.84
N LEU A 32 20.31 30.81 23.43
CA LEU A 32 20.62 32.26 23.46
C LEU A 32 20.67 32.79 24.91
N ALA A 33 19.69 32.46 25.74
CA ALA A 33 19.65 32.86 27.13
C ALA A 33 20.84 32.30 27.93
N PHE A 34 21.28 31.08 27.62
CA PHE A 34 22.49 30.50 28.20
C PHE A 34 23.76 31.27 27.79
N ALA A 35 23.88 31.72 26.54
CA ALA A 35 24.97 32.54 26.07
C ALA A 35 25.04 33.88 26.86
N PHE A 36 23.91 34.56 27.07
CA PHE A 36 23.83 35.77 27.91
C PHE A 36 24.11 35.50 29.39
N PHE A 37 23.69 34.35 29.93
CA PHE A 37 23.95 33.95 31.30
C PHE A 37 25.46 33.85 31.60
N VAL A 38 26.22 33.25 30.69
CA VAL A 38 27.68 33.11 30.84
C VAL A 38 28.40 34.48 30.84
N THR A 39 27.86 35.48 30.14
CA THR A 39 28.41 36.82 30.06
C THR A 39 27.87 37.79 31.12
N ALA A 40 26.78 37.43 31.80
CA ALA A 40 26.11 38.28 32.78
C ALA A 40 26.99 38.82 33.90
N PRO A 41 27.97 38.05 34.46
CA PRO A 41 28.90 38.59 35.47
C PRO A 41 29.77 39.76 34.99
N LEU A 42 29.86 39.93 33.68
CA LEU A 42 30.71 40.92 32.99
C LEU A 42 29.85 42.06 32.40
N THR A 43 28.53 42.01 32.56
CA THR A 43 27.56 42.98 32.07
C THR A 43 26.67 43.51 33.23
N GLU A 44 25.91 44.57 33.00
CA GLU A 44 24.95 45.09 33.99
C GLU A 44 23.68 44.23 34.12
N ILE A 45 23.58 43.11 33.40
CA ILE A 45 22.40 42.24 33.38
C ILE A 45 22.32 41.45 34.72
N LYS A 46 21.20 41.56 35.40
CA LYS A 46 20.95 40.81 36.65
C LYS A 46 20.85 39.31 36.37
N VAL A 47 21.74 38.52 36.95
CA VAL A 47 21.78 37.05 36.81
C VAL A 47 20.45 36.41 37.19
N GLU A 48 19.76 36.95 38.21
CA GLU A 48 18.45 36.47 38.65
C GLU A 48 17.37 36.51 37.55
N SER A 49 17.36 37.62 36.77
CA SER A 49 16.38 37.74 35.67
C SER A 49 16.65 36.75 34.55
N LEU A 50 17.90 36.43 34.25
CA LEU A 50 18.27 35.41 33.25
C LEU A 50 17.89 33.99 33.72
N ILE A 51 18.07 33.67 35.01
CA ILE A 51 17.62 32.39 35.58
C ILE A 51 16.12 32.24 35.42
N ILE A 52 15.32 33.27 35.72
CA ILE A 52 13.88 33.26 35.55
C ILE A 52 13.49 32.98 34.09
N VAL A 53 14.13 33.68 33.15
CA VAL A 53 13.89 33.47 31.70
C VAL A 53 14.22 32.03 31.28
N LEU A 54 15.37 31.49 31.71
CA LEU A 54 15.74 30.09 31.42
C LEU A 54 14.73 29.09 31.98
N VAL A 55 14.27 29.28 33.21
CA VAL A 55 13.26 28.39 33.83
C VAL A 55 11.95 28.48 33.08
N ILE A 56 11.50 29.68 32.72
CA ILE A 56 10.25 29.85 31.94
C ILE A 56 10.37 29.17 30.58
N LEU A 57 11.46 29.40 29.83
CA LEU A 57 11.69 28.77 28.53
C LEU A 57 11.74 27.23 28.63
N PHE A 58 12.37 26.72 29.69
CA PHE A 58 12.46 25.30 29.94
C PHE A 58 11.08 24.66 30.24
N ILE A 59 10.26 25.34 31.06
CA ILE A 59 8.88 24.90 31.34
C ILE A 59 8.05 24.91 30.06
N ILE A 60 8.12 25.98 29.27
CA ILE A 60 7.45 26.05 27.96
C ILE A 60 7.90 24.90 27.07
N TYR A 61 9.21 24.66 26.97
CA TYR A 61 9.77 23.56 26.18
C TYR A 61 9.18 22.21 26.60
N LEU A 62 9.13 21.89 27.91
CA LEU A 62 8.60 20.62 28.41
C LEU A 62 7.10 20.43 28.07
N ILE A 63 6.28 21.45 28.29
CA ILE A 63 4.83 21.39 28.01
C ILE A 63 4.60 21.18 26.51
N VAL A 64 5.28 21.97 25.69
CA VAL A 64 5.13 21.95 24.25
C VAL A 64 5.70 20.64 23.65
N GLN A 65 6.79 20.12 24.20
CA GLN A 65 7.38 18.85 23.81
C GLN A 65 6.40 17.69 24.02
N TYR A 66 5.76 17.64 25.19
CA TYR A 66 4.71 16.63 25.43
C TYR A 66 3.55 16.76 24.42
N GLY A 67 3.06 17.98 24.21
CA GLY A 67 2.00 18.26 23.25
C GLY A 67 2.39 17.87 21.81
N TYR A 68 3.63 18.12 21.44
CA TYR A 68 4.18 17.71 20.13
C TYR A 68 4.17 16.20 19.96
N PHE A 69 4.85 15.46 20.85
CA PHE A 69 4.97 14.01 20.71
C PHE A 69 3.61 13.32 20.69
N TYR A 70 2.68 13.71 21.58
CA TYR A 70 1.34 13.14 21.59
C TYR A 70 0.57 13.36 20.27
N ASN A 71 0.61 14.59 19.74
CA ASN A 71 -0.12 14.88 18.49
C ASN A 71 0.57 14.32 17.25
N ALA A 72 1.90 14.36 17.20
CA ALA A 72 2.70 13.87 16.10
C ALA A 72 2.54 12.37 15.91
N GLU A 73 2.72 11.58 16.99
CA GLU A 73 2.65 10.12 16.93
C GLU A 73 1.28 9.64 16.44
N VAL A 74 0.21 10.19 17.03
CA VAL A 74 -1.16 9.84 16.61
C VAL A 74 -1.45 10.28 15.18
N PHE A 75 -0.95 11.45 14.77
CA PHE A 75 -1.16 11.96 13.42
C PHE A 75 -0.41 11.11 12.39
N TYR A 76 0.86 10.78 12.64
CA TYR A 76 1.68 10.00 11.71
C TYR A 76 1.13 8.58 11.52
N TYR A 77 0.73 7.93 12.61
CA TYR A 77 0.09 6.62 12.54
C TYR A 77 -1.24 6.65 11.77
N GLN A 78 -2.06 7.68 12.01
CA GLN A 78 -3.32 7.84 11.29
C GLN A 78 -3.09 8.12 9.80
N LEU A 79 -2.08 8.93 9.45
CA LEU A 79 -1.72 9.20 8.05
C LEU A 79 -1.29 7.94 7.31
N GLU A 80 -0.57 7.05 7.98
CA GLU A 80 -0.16 5.76 7.43
C GLU A 80 -1.39 4.90 7.09
N ILE A 81 -2.32 4.72 8.06
CA ILE A 81 -3.56 3.97 7.85
C ILE A 81 -4.44 4.61 6.76
N ASP A 82 -4.60 5.93 6.77
CA ASP A 82 -5.40 6.63 5.77
C ASP A 82 -4.78 6.49 4.36
N THR A 83 -3.45 6.44 4.26
CA THR A 83 -2.76 6.18 2.99
C THR A 83 -3.03 4.76 2.50
N GLN A 84 -2.93 3.75 3.37
CA GLN A 84 -3.27 2.36 3.05
C GLN A 84 -4.72 2.24 2.58
N LYS A 85 -5.65 2.90 3.27
CA LYS A 85 -7.07 2.91 2.90
C LYS A 85 -7.32 3.55 1.53
N VAL A 86 -6.66 4.67 1.22
CA VAL A 86 -6.78 5.31 -0.11
C VAL A 86 -6.37 4.35 -1.22
N TYR A 87 -5.28 3.59 -1.03
CA TYR A 87 -4.83 2.64 -2.04
C TYR A 87 -5.69 1.38 -2.07
N PHE A 88 -6.23 0.93 -0.94
CA PHE A 88 -7.22 -0.13 -0.91
C PHE A 88 -8.49 0.26 -1.71
N ASP A 89 -9.02 1.48 -1.49
CA ASP A 89 -10.16 2.00 -2.26
C ASP A 89 -9.85 2.10 -3.78
N LYS A 90 -8.58 2.35 -4.14
CA LYS A 90 -8.15 2.34 -5.55
C LYS A 90 -8.05 0.94 -6.13
N LEU A 91 -7.57 -0.04 -5.35
CA LEU A 91 -7.52 -1.44 -5.78
C LEU A 91 -8.90 -1.99 -6.11
N THR A 92 -9.95 -1.59 -5.36
CA THR A 92 -11.33 -2.04 -5.65
C THR A 92 -11.90 -1.47 -6.95
N LYS A 93 -11.22 -0.49 -7.56
CA LYS A 93 -11.63 0.20 -8.80
C LYS A 93 -10.63 -0.01 -9.94
N MET A 94 -9.56 -0.76 -9.71
CA MET A 94 -8.57 -1.02 -10.75
C MET A 94 -9.06 -2.07 -11.74
N ASP A 95 -8.42 -2.10 -12.89
CA ASP A 95 -8.59 -3.16 -13.87
C ASP A 95 -8.11 -4.50 -13.28
N ASN A 96 -9.05 -5.44 -13.12
CA ASN A 96 -8.79 -6.73 -12.49
C ASN A 96 -7.77 -7.59 -13.25
N SER A 97 -7.58 -7.37 -14.56
CA SER A 97 -6.55 -8.06 -15.35
C SER A 97 -5.15 -7.85 -14.79
N LYS A 98 -4.91 -6.72 -14.14
CA LYS A 98 -3.63 -6.40 -13.50
C LYS A 98 -3.43 -7.08 -12.16
N ILE A 99 -4.51 -7.41 -11.43
CA ILE A 99 -4.41 -8.13 -10.14
C ILE A 99 -3.83 -9.54 -10.35
N GLU A 100 -4.15 -10.18 -11.46
CA GLU A 100 -3.63 -11.52 -11.78
C GLU A 100 -2.14 -11.50 -12.15
N ILE A 101 -1.63 -10.39 -12.69
CA ILE A 101 -0.22 -10.23 -13.05
C ILE A 101 0.66 -10.09 -11.80
N TYR A 102 0.15 -9.43 -10.76
CA TYR A 102 0.91 -9.13 -9.55
C TYR A 102 0.43 -9.96 -8.37
N ASN A 103 1.35 -10.61 -7.68
CA ASN A 103 1.06 -11.33 -6.44
C ASN A 103 0.49 -10.37 -5.38
N THR A 104 -0.59 -10.77 -4.71
CA THR A 104 -1.25 -9.98 -3.64
C THR A 104 -0.31 -9.57 -2.52
N GLY A 105 0.65 -10.43 -2.16
CA GLY A 105 1.70 -10.12 -1.18
C GLY A 105 2.61 -8.97 -1.65
N PHE A 106 2.94 -8.91 -2.94
CA PHE A 106 3.70 -7.81 -3.52
C PHE A 106 2.93 -6.50 -3.46
N ILE A 107 1.66 -6.50 -3.87
CA ILE A 107 0.79 -5.30 -3.83
C ILE A 107 0.67 -4.80 -2.38
N SER A 108 0.39 -5.69 -1.43
CA SER A 108 0.27 -5.35 0.00
C SER A 108 1.57 -4.74 0.54
N SER A 109 2.74 -5.35 0.24
CA SER A 109 4.03 -4.82 0.68
C SER A 109 4.33 -3.44 0.09
N LEU A 110 3.97 -3.23 -1.17
CA LEU A 110 4.17 -1.96 -1.86
C LEU A 110 3.29 -0.83 -1.31
N ILE A 111 2.03 -1.14 -0.96
CA ILE A 111 1.13 -0.20 -0.29
C ILE A 111 1.68 0.19 1.08
N ASN A 112 2.12 -0.80 1.88
CA ASN A 112 2.70 -0.55 3.21
C ASN A 112 3.97 0.29 3.10
N GLU A 113 4.88 -0.03 2.19
CA GLU A 113 6.10 0.75 1.94
C GLU A 113 5.78 2.20 1.54
N HIS A 114 4.80 2.39 0.65
CA HIS A 114 4.39 3.73 0.23
C HIS A 114 3.73 4.52 1.37
N ALA A 115 2.92 3.89 2.20
CA ALA A 115 2.29 4.51 3.37
C ALA A 115 3.35 4.99 4.38
N MET A 116 4.32 4.14 4.72
CA MET A 116 5.46 4.50 5.58
C MET A 116 6.29 5.65 4.98
N ASN A 117 6.64 5.57 3.69
CA ASN A 117 7.40 6.61 3.01
C ASN A 117 6.63 7.95 2.99
N THR A 118 5.31 7.92 2.84
CA THR A 118 4.45 9.12 2.91
C THR A 118 4.53 9.77 4.28
N THR A 119 4.44 8.97 5.33
CA THR A 119 4.53 9.42 6.72
C THR A 119 5.90 10.03 7.02
N TRP A 120 6.98 9.36 6.62
CA TRP A 120 8.34 9.87 6.83
C TRP A 120 8.62 11.19 6.10
N VAL A 121 8.11 11.37 4.88
CA VAL A 121 8.27 12.64 4.15
C VAL A 121 7.57 13.79 4.88
N ILE A 122 6.40 13.54 5.46
CA ILE A 122 5.67 14.56 6.23
C ILE A 122 6.36 14.83 7.57
N SER A 123 6.82 13.78 8.28
CA SER A 123 7.56 13.96 9.55
C SER A 123 8.86 14.74 9.35
N ASP A 124 9.59 14.51 8.24
CA ASP A 124 10.81 15.22 7.93
C ASP A 124 10.58 16.75 7.80
N VAL A 125 9.43 17.17 7.28
CA VAL A 125 9.08 18.60 7.21
C VAL A 125 9.01 19.21 8.61
N ALA A 126 8.40 18.50 9.55
CA ALA A 126 8.29 18.98 10.93
C ALA A 126 9.63 18.86 11.69
N GLU A 127 10.27 17.70 11.63
CA GLU A 127 11.39 17.34 12.52
C GLU A 127 12.78 17.77 12.01
N ILE A 128 12.92 18.01 10.71
CA ILE A 128 14.20 18.36 10.09
C ILE A 128 14.16 19.76 9.51
N TYR A 129 13.19 20.04 8.62
CA TYR A 129 13.21 21.32 7.90
C TYR A 129 12.77 22.50 8.77
N THR A 130 11.80 22.31 9.67
CA THR A 130 11.37 23.37 10.61
C THR A 130 12.50 23.81 11.53
N PRO A 131 13.21 22.92 12.27
CA PRO A 131 14.34 23.34 13.13
C PRO A 131 15.52 23.87 12.34
N LEU A 132 15.75 23.35 11.12
CA LEU A 132 16.80 23.86 10.25
C LEU A 132 16.55 25.32 9.85
N LEU A 133 15.32 25.65 9.45
CA LEU A 133 14.96 27.03 9.09
C LEU A 133 15.09 27.99 10.29
N ILE A 134 14.59 27.57 11.47
CA ILE A 134 14.67 28.36 12.69
C ILE A 134 16.15 28.54 13.09
N GLY A 135 16.95 27.44 13.07
CA GLY A 135 18.35 27.47 13.46
C GLY A 135 19.20 28.30 12.52
N VAL A 136 19.11 28.12 11.21
CA VAL A 136 19.84 28.93 10.22
C VAL A 136 19.37 30.38 10.28
N GLY A 137 18.07 30.63 10.41
CA GLY A 137 17.53 31.99 10.53
C GLY A 137 18.04 32.72 11.76
N SER A 138 18.00 32.10 12.94
CA SER A 138 18.55 32.70 14.19
C SER A 138 20.05 32.89 14.14
N PHE A 139 20.78 31.95 13.55
CA PHE A 139 22.21 32.03 13.37
C PHE A 139 22.61 33.21 12.45
N LEU A 140 21.95 33.33 11.29
CA LEU A 140 22.20 34.45 10.37
C LEU A 140 21.82 35.80 11.01
N PHE A 141 20.68 35.85 11.70
CA PHE A 141 20.27 37.08 12.40
C PHE A 141 21.36 37.58 13.35
N ILE A 142 21.91 36.71 14.20
CA ILE A 142 22.95 37.08 15.16
C ILE A 142 24.29 37.38 14.47
N THR A 143 24.68 36.64 13.43
CA THR A 143 25.91 36.94 12.69
C THR A 143 25.85 38.29 11.99
N PHE A 144 24.71 38.65 11.38
CA PHE A 144 24.52 39.97 10.76
C PHE A 144 24.47 41.11 11.78
N SER A 145 23.86 40.87 12.97
CA SER A 145 23.82 41.88 14.05
C SER A 145 25.18 42.17 14.61
N ASN A 146 26.10 41.20 14.67
CA ASN A 146 27.45 41.38 15.19
C ASN A 146 28.43 41.92 14.14
N SER A 147 28.36 41.41 12.92
CA SER A 147 29.20 41.82 11.81
C SER A 147 28.56 41.55 10.47
N PHE A 148 28.37 42.58 9.66
CA PHE A 148 27.80 42.44 8.31
C PHE A 148 28.63 41.50 7.42
N ILE A 149 29.99 41.60 7.56
CA ILE A 149 30.92 40.74 6.79
C ILE A 149 30.75 39.27 7.18
N LEU A 150 30.70 38.97 8.49
CA LEU A 150 30.49 37.58 8.99
C LEU A 150 29.11 37.04 8.58
N GLY A 151 28.08 37.88 8.57
CA GLY A 151 26.77 37.54 8.07
C GLY A 151 26.79 37.09 6.59
N ILE A 152 27.50 37.87 5.74
CA ILE A 152 27.65 37.53 4.32
C ILE A 152 28.43 36.21 4.14
N ILE A 153 29.57 36.05 4.86
CA ILE A 153 30.37 34.82 4.78
C ILE A 153 29.54 33.61 5.17
N SER A 154 28.75 33.70 6.24
CA SER A 154 27.88 32.61 6.71
C SER A 154 26.80 32.28 5.68
N LEU A 155 26.12 33.28 5.13
CA LEU A 155 25.08 33.11 4.12
C LEU A 155 25.62 32.43 2.86
N VAL A 156 26.73 32.95 2.32
CA VAL A 156 27.38 32.37 1.12
C VAL A 156 27.84 30.95 1.39
N SER A 157 28.41 30.67 2.57
CA SER A 157 28.84 29.32 2.95
C SER A 157 27.65 28.33 3.04
N PHE A 158 26.53 28.71 3.65
CA PHE A 158 25.33 27.87 3.69
C PHE A 158 24.79 27.59 2.28
N ILE A 159 24.69 28.58 1.41
CA ILE A 159 24.28 28.41 0.03
C ILE A 159 25.22 27.44 -0.69
N LEU A 160 26.53 27.61 -0.54
CA LEU A 160 27.54 26.78 -1.18
C LEU A 160 27.47 25.32 -0.69
N ILE A 161 27.28 25.10 0.62
CA ILE A 161 27.06 23.78 1.21
C ILE A 161 25.81 23.10 0.62
N ILE A 162 24.71 23.84 0.50
CA ILE A 162 23.45 23.31 -0.07
C ILE A 162 23.65 22.93 -1.54
N VAL A 163 24.33 23.78 -2.33
CA VAL A 163 24.58 23.53 -3.76
C VAL A 163 25.47 22.30 -3.96
N ILE A 164 26.58 22.21 -3.25
CA ILE A 164 27.49 21.05 -3.32
C ILE A 164 26.73 19.79 -2.97
N ARG A 165 25.94 19.82 -1.91
CA ARG A 165 25.14 18.67 -1.46
C ARG A 165 24.10 18.26 -2.48
N TYR A 166 23.43 19.19 -3.14
CA TYR A 166 22.49 18.92 -4.20
C TYR A 166 23.13 18.10 -5.33
N TYR A 167 24.28 18.51 -5.83
CA TYR A 167 24.99 17.79 -6.89
C TYR A 167 25.47 16.39 -6.44
N MET A 168 26.00 16.27 -5.23
CA MET A 168 26.46 14.99 -4.70
C MET A 168 25.29 14.02 -4.51
N ASN A 169 24.15 14.48 -4.05
CA ASN A 169 22.95 13.65 -3.89
C ASN A 169 22.41 13.11 -5.21
N LYS A 170 22.57 13.82 -6.33
CA LYS A 170 22.15 13.33 -7.65
C LYS A 170 22.85 12.02 -8.05
N LYS A 171 24.12 11.85 -7.73
CA LYS A 171 24.85 10.59 -7.95
C LYS A 171 24.43 9.52 -6.94
N LYS A 172 24.24 9.90 -5.68
CA LYS A 172 23.74 8.98 -4.64
C LYS A 172 22.40 8.35 -5.03
N GLN A 173 21.49 9.13 -5.61
CA GLN A 173 20.18 8.66 -6.06
C GLN A 173 20.27 7.41 -6.96
N LYS A 174 21.20 7.43 -7.94
CA LYS A 174 21.39 6.30 -8.86
C LYS A 174 21.87 5.04 -8.12
N LEU A 175 22.79 5.21 -7.16
CA LEU A 175 23.29 4.09 -6.35
C LEU A 175 22.22 3.54 -5.41
N THR A 176 21.44 4.42 -4.79
CA THR A 176 20.32 4.03 -3.95
C THR A 176 19.23 3.29 -4.75
N ALA A 177 18.90 3.74 -5.96
CA ALA A 177 17.94 3.06 -6.83
C ALA A 177 18.40 1.63 -7.18
N LYS A 178 19.69 1.45 -7.53
CA LYS A 178 20.28 0.14 -7.81
C LYS A 178 20.25 -0.79 -6.59
N PHE A 179 20.55 -0.27 -5.40
CA PHE A 179 20.42 -1.02 -4.16
C PHE A 179 18.97 -1.47 -3.90
N TYR A 180 17.98 -0.58 -4.09
CA TYR A 180 16.58 -0.97 -3.90
C TYR A 180 16.09 -2.00 -4.92
N GLU A 181 16.60 -1.97 -6.14
CA GLU A 181 16.32 -3.00 -7.14
C GLU A 181 16.82 -4.37 -6.66
N SER A 182 18.08 -4.48 -6.26
CA SER A 182 18.65 -5.73 -5.73
C SER A 182 17.98 -6.17 -4.42
N GLN A 183 17.61 -5.24 -3.54
CA GLN A 183 16.85 -5.53 -2.32
C GLN A 183 15.44 -6.09 -2.63
N SER A 184 14.79 -5.57 -3.66
CA SER A 184 13.48 -6.07 -4.10
C SER A 184 13.56 -7.52 -4.58
N VAL A 185 14.60 -7.86 -5.35
CA VAL A 185 14.85 -9.24 -5.79
C VAL A 185 15.11 -10.16 -4.61
N TYR A 186 15.97 -9.76 -3.67
CA TYR A 186 16.25 -10.53 -2.46
C TYR A 186 14.98 -10.79 -1.63
N LYS A 187 14.21 -9.75 -1.35
CA LYS A 187 12.95 -9.89 -0.60
C LYS A 187 11.93 -10.74 -1.34
N GLY A 188 11.84 -10.58 -2.67
CA GLY A 188 10.96 -11.39 -3.52
C GLY A 188 11.26 -12.88 -3.40
N ASN A 189 12.53 -13.28 -3.58
CA ASN A 189 12.95 -14.66 -3.43
C ASN A 189 12.67 -15.22 -2.02
N LEU A 190 12.97 -14.43 -0.98
CA LEU A 190 12.72 -14.83 0.40
C LEU A 190 11.23 -15.09 0.66
N ILE A 191 10.36 -14.18 0.23
CA ILE A 191 8.91 -14.32 0.39
C ILE A 191 8.38 -15.52 -0.39
N ASP A 192 8.88 -15.75 -1.61
CA ASP A 192 8.45 -16.88 -2.43
C ASP A 192 8.79 -18.22 -1.77
N PHE A 193 10.03 -18.41 -1.30
CA PHE A 193 10.41 -19.63 -0.58
C PHE A 193 9.67 -19.81 0.75
N ILE A 194 9.42 -18.74 1.52
CA ILE A 194 8.63 -18.81 2.75
C ILE A 194 7.18 -19.22 2.43
N SER A 195 6.58 -18.66 1.39
CA SER A 195 5.20 -18.98 0.98
C SER A 195 5.06 -20.44 0.56
N ASN A 196 6.13 -21.01 -0.02
CA ASN A 196 6.20 -22.38 -0.51
C ASN A 196 7.01 -23.31 0.41
N ILE A 197 7.23 -22.94 1.67
CA ILE A 197 8.14 -23.67 2.59
C ILE A 197 7.77 -25.15 2.74
N LYS A 198 6.47 -25.48 2.74
CA LYS A 198 6.00 -26.87 2.80
C LYS A 198 6.46 -27.68 1.58
N THR A 199 6.54 -27.07 0.40
CA THR A 199 7.03 -27.71 -0.82
C THR A 199 8.54 -27.93 -0.75
N VAL A 200 9.29 -26.91 -0.27
CA VAL A 200 10.73 -27.00 -0.06
C VAL A 200 11.07 -28.19 0.86
N ILE A 201 10.37 -28.29 2.01
CA ILE A 201 10.59 -29.39 2.99
C ILE A 201 10.20 -30.75 2.38
N LYS A 202 9.03 -30.84 1.71
CA LYS A 202 8.55 -32.11 1.13
C LYS A 202 9.45 -32.65 0.02
N LEU A 203 10.14 -31.76 -0.70
CA LEU A 203 11.05 -32.15 -1.79
C LEU A 203 12.52 -32.19 -1.35
N SER A 204 12.81 -31.98 -0.04
CA SER A 204 14.18 -31.92 0.50
C SER A 204 15.09 -31.00 -0.33
N SER A 205 14.59 -29.80 -0.65
CA SER A 205 15.26 -28.82 -1.53
C SER A 205 15.72 -27.57 -0.78
N GLU A 206 16.04 -27.72 0.52
CA GLU A 206 16.46 -26.65 1.41
C GLU A 206 17.75 -25.97 0.93
N ASP A 207 18.72 -26.76 0.48
CA ASP A 207 20.00 -26.24 -0.04
C ASP A 207 19.80 -25.38 -1.29
N PHE A 208 18.94 -25.81 -2.23
CA PHE A 208 18.60 -25.03 -3.41
C PHE A 208 17.95 -23.69 -3.04
N ALA A 209 16.98 -23.71 -2.12
CA ALA A 209 16.31 -22.51 -1.67
C ALA A 209 17.29 -21.55 -0.96
N TYR A 210 18.16 -22.10 -0.11
CA TYR A 210 19.19 -21.33 0.58
C TYR A 210 20.17 -20.68 -0.40
N ASP A 211 20.68 -21.42 -1.38
CA ASP A 211 21.63 -20.90 -2.37
C ASP A 211 21.03 -19.78 -3.20
N LYS A 212 19.76 -19.88 -3.64
CA LYS A 212 19.06 -18.83 -4.36
C LYS A 212 18.87 -17.56 -3.55
N VAL A 213 18.48 -17.70 -2.28
CA VAL A 213 18.34 -16.55 -1.36
C VAL A 213 19.72 -15.93 -1.07
N LYS A 214 20.75 -16.76 -0.92
CA LYS A 214 22.14 -16.34 -0.67
C LYS A 214 22.70 -15.54 -1.84
N GLU A 215 22.54 -16.00 -3.07
CA GLU A 215 22.97 -15.32 -4.29
C GLU A 215 22.36 -13.91 -4.38
N ALA A 216 21.04 -13.81 -4.18
CA ALA A 216 20.35 -12.52 -4.19
C ALA A 216 20.79 -11.60 -3.05
N LYS A 217 21.04 -12.16 -1.85
CA LYS A 217 21.58 -11.44 -0.68
C LYS A 217 22.95 -10.86 -0.96
N GLU A 218 23.88 -11.65 -1.53
CA GLU A 218 25.25 -11.21 -1.82
C GLU A 218 25.24 -10.02 -2.80
N LYS A 219 24.46 -10.08 -3.85
CA LYS A 219 24.30 -8.95 -4.79
C LYS A 219 23.73 -7.71 -4.08
N CYS A 220 22.72 -7.89 -3.22
CA CYS A 220 22.13 -6.81 -2.44
C CYS A 220 23.15 -6.16 -1.49
N ILE A 221 24.00 -6.95 -0.84
CA ILE A 221 25.08 -6.45 0.05
C ILE A 221 26.10 -5.66 -0.74
N ILE A 222 26.56 -6.15 -1.90
CA ILE A 222 27.53 -5.45 -2.77
C ILE A 222 26.96 -4.09 -3.19
N ASP A 223 25.74 -4.02 -3.67
CA ASP A 223 25.12 -2.76 -4.08
C ASP A 223 24.95 -1.81 -2.89
N LYS A 224 24.64 -2.33 -1.69
CA LYS A 224 24.59 -1.55 -0.44
C LYS A 224 25.95 -1.01 -0.03
N GLU A 225 27.01 -1.81 -0.15
CA GLU A 225 28.36 -1.34 0.15
C GLU A 225 28.79 -0.18 -0.74
N VAL A 226 28.52 -0.25 -2.04
CA VAL A 226 28.83 0.82 -2.99
C VAL A 226 28.07 2.10 -2.64
N GLU A 227 26.77 1.99 -2.34
CA GLU A 227 25.92 3.11 -1.90
C GLU A 227 26.46 3.71 -0.60
N THR A 228 26.81 2.85 0.39
CA THR A 228 27.29 3.27 1.71
C THR A 228 28.66 3.93 1.64
N LYS A 229 29.60 3.41 0.83
CA LYS A 229 30.91 4.05 0.60
C LYS A 229 30.74 5.46 0.04
N TYR A 230 29.85 5.63 -0.94
CA TYR A 230 29.59 6.96 -1.50
C TYR A 230 28.87 7.88 -0.51
N TYR A 231 27.95 7.35 0.29
CA TYR A 231 27.29 8.09 1.37
C TYR A 231 28.30 8.57 2.42
N ALA A 232 29.21 7.71 2.86
CA ALA A 232 30.27 8.07 3.79
C ALA A 232 31.16 9.20 3.24
N TYR A 233 31.52 9.13 1.95
CA TYR A 233 32.26 10.21 1.28
C TYR A 233 31.47 11.52 1.31
N ILE A 234 30.19 11.53 0.98
CA ILE A 234 29.34 12.73 1.07
C ILE A 234 29.35 13.30 2.48
N GLN A 235 29.19 12.45 3.50
CA GLN A 235 29.18 12.90 4.90
C GLN A 235 30.51 13.51 5.31
N THR A 236 31.62 12.89 4.93
CA THR A 236 32.96 13.43 5.24
C THR A 236 33.17 14.80 4.62
N VAL A 237 32.85 14.98 3.33
CA VAL A 237 32.94 16.28 2.65
C VAL A 237 32.08 17.34 3.35
N PHE A 238 30.84 16.95 3.68
CA PHE A 238 29.91 17.83 4.35
C PHE A 238 30.39 18.22 5.75
N ASP A 239 30.86 17.26 6.56
CA ASP A 239 31.39 17.52 7.89
C ASP A 239 32.64 18.43 7.83
N THR A 240 33.49 18.25 6.82
CA THR A 240 34.66 19.11 6.59
C THR A 240 34.22 20.54 6.28
N LEU A 241 33.26 20.76 5.40
CA LEU A 241 32.76 22.08 5.02
C LEU A 241 32.08 22.80 6.19
N THR A 242 31.20 22.09 6.91
CA THR A 242 30.47 22.68 8.04
C THR A 242 31.35 22.99 9.24
N ASN A 243 32.24 22.05 9.61
CA ASN A 243 33.21 22.30 10.69
C ASN A 243 34.27 23.33 10.28
N GLY A 244 34.68 23.37 9.02
CA GLY A 244 35.54 24.40 8.47
C GLY A 244 34.95 25.82 8.61
N LEU A 245 33.67 25.97 8.21
CA LEU A 245 32.93 27.22 8.44
C LEU A 245 32.91 27.60 9.93
N TYR A 246 32.61 26.63 10.79
CA TYR A 246 32.57 26.84 12.22
C TYR A 246 33.93 27.34 12.78
N ILE A 247 35.04 26.72 12.38
CA ILE A 247 36.40 27.16 12.78
C ILE A 247 36.67 28.55 12.28
N ILE A 248 36.33 28.89 11.04
CA ILE A 248 36.51 30.24 10.48
C ILE A 248 35.76 31.28 11.34
N LEU A 249 34.51 31.01 11.68
CA LEU A 249 33.69 31.91 12.50
C LEU A 249 34.30 32.09 13.91
N LEU A 250 34.78 30.99 14.52
CA LEU A 250 35.49 31.06 15.82
C LEU A 250 36.74 31.92 15.75
N LEU A 251 37.58 31.74 14.72
CA LEU A 251 38.80 32.52 14.58
C LEU A 251 38.52 34.00 14.38
N PHE A 252 37.48 34.38 13.62
CA PHE A 252 37.06 35.77 13.45
C PHE A 252 36.55 36.38 14.76
N THR A 253 35.71 35.63 15.51
CA THR A 253 35.19 36.12 16.80
C THR A 253 36.29 36.21 17.86
N LEU A 254 37.29 35.32 17.88
CA LEU A 254 38.43 35.37 18.77
C LEU A 254 39.34 36.58 18.49
N LYS A 255 39.45 37.04 17.24
CA LYS A 255 40.22 38.24 16.89
C LYS A 255 39.66 39.51 17.54
N ASP A 256 38.35 39.56 17.74
CA ASP A 256 37.63 40.69 18.34
C ASP A 256 37.52 40.58 19.87
N LEU A 257 38.10 39.54 20.52
CA LEU A 257 38.06 39.32 21.97
C LEU A 257 38.63 40.52 22.80
N ASN A 258 39.54 41.30 22.21
CA ASN A 258 40.04 42.50 22.84
C ASN A 258 39.03 43.66 22.88
N ASN A 259 37.89 43.54 22.18
CA ASN A 259 36.90 44.60 22.05
C ASN A 259 35.73 44.47 23.04
N GLY A 260 35.77 43.51 23.99
CA GLY A 260 34.84 43.43 25.11
C GLY A 260 33.99 42.19 25.21
N ILE A 261 33.07 42.23 26.13
CA ILE A 261 32.28 41.17 26.72
C ILE A 261 31.25 40.54 25.74
N ASP A 262 30.79 41.31 24.75
CA ASP A 262 29.78 40.87 23.76
C ASP A 262 30.27 39.70 22.86
N VAL A 263 31.59 39.60 22.71
CA VAL A 263 32.24 38.54 21.93
C VAL A 263 32.09 37.17 22.60
N MET A 264 32.13 37.10 23.95
CA MET A 264 31.99 35.83 24.68
C MET A 264 30.59 35.24 24.57
N GLY A 265 29.56 36.09 24.64
CA GLY A 265 28.16 35.68 24.42
C GLY A 265 27.94 35.14 23.03
N THR A 266 28.48 35.82 22.03
CA THR A 266 28.41 35.39 20.62
C THR A 266 29.11 34.05 20.39
N LEU A 267 30.29 33.85 20.98
CA LEU A 267 31.00 32.56 20.94
C LEU A 267 30.17 31.42 21.52
N MET A 268 29.59 31.61 22.71
CA MET A 268 28.76 30.61 23.37
C MET A 268 27.50 30.28 22.55
N PHE A 269 26.89 31.28 21.92
CA PHE A 269 25.78 31.08 21.01
C PHE A 269 26.19 30.25 19.80
N TYR A 270 27.29 30.58 19.13
CA TYR A 270 27.79 29.81 17.99
C TYR A 270 28.07 28.35 18.36
N LEU A 271 28.73 28.12 19.53
CA LEU A 271 29.00 26.76 20.03
C LEU A 271 27.72 25.95 20.24
N SER A 272 26.70 26.57 20.82
CA SER A 272 25.44 25.86 21.16
C SER A 272 24.51 25.61 19.95
N VAL A 273 24.45 26.55 19.00
CA VAL A 273 23.50 26.50 17.87
C VAL A 273 24.11 25.78 16.67
N MET A 274 25.41 25.96 16.40
CA MET A 274 26.03 25.37 15.21
C MET A 274 25.99 23.83 15.22
N GLY A 275 26.21 23.22 16.40
CA GLY A 275 26.10 21.77 16.55
C GLY A 275 24.71 21.22 16.14
N LYS A 276 23.65 21.94 16.52
CA LYS A 276 22.26 21.60 16.15
C LYS A 276 22.00 21.78 14.65
N ILE A 277 22.49 22.86 14.07
CA ILE A 277 22.38 23.11 12.61
C ILE A 277 23.07 22.00 11.83
N ILE A 278 24.30 21.63 12.22
CA ILE A 278 25.05 20.54 11.58
C ILE A 278 24.27 19.22 11.64
N MET A 279 23.71 18.90 12.80
CA MET A 279 22.91 17.69 12.98
C MET A 279 21.65 17.69 12.07
N ASN A 280 20.90 18.78 12.08
CA ASN A 280 19.71 18.93 11.24
C ASN A 280 20.06 18.89 9.73
N LEU A 281 21.18 19.45 9.32
CA LEU A 281 21.67 19.36 7.94
C LEU A 281 22.06 17.92 7.56
N LYS A 282 22.63 17.14 8.47
CA LYS A 282 22.88 15.69 8.25
C LYS A 282 21.58 14.92 8.04
N ASP A 283 20.59 15.19 8.86
CA ASP A 283 19.29 14.52 8.75
C ASP A 283 18.51 14.95 7.51
N ALA A 284 18.60 16.21 7.10
CA ALA A 284 18.06 16.67 5.81
C ALA A 284 18.62 15.90 4.61
N SER A 285 19.84 15.37 4.71
CA SER A 285 20.41 14.50 3.67
C SER A 285 19.77 13.12 3.61
N LYS A 286 19.37 12.58 4.74
CA LYS A 286 18.62 11.30 4.80
C LYS A 286 17.22 11.49 4.26
N SER A 287 16.59 12.62 4.56
CA SER A 287 15.26 12.99 4.06
C SER A 287 15.16 12.96 2.54
N ILE A 288 16.18 13.39 1.82
CA ILE A 288 16.21 13.31 0.35
C ILE A 288 16.05 11.86 -0.12
N GLY A 289 16.68 10.90 0.55
CA GLY A 289 16.49 9.48 0.28
C GLY A 289 15.04 9.02 0.48
N ARG A 290 14.38 9.50 1.54
CA ARG A 290 12.97 9.18 1.83
C ARG A 290 12.02 9.77 0.79
N ILE A 291 12.27 10.99 0.32
CA ILE A 291 11.50 11.61 -0.77
C ILE A 291 11.60 10.78 -2.05
N LEU A 292 12.78 10.26 -2.36
CA LEU A 292 12.97 9.39 -3.53
C LEU A 292 12.26 8.05 -3.39
N ASN A 293 12.33 7.44 -2.21
CA ASN A 293 11.61 6.21 -1.93
C ASN A 293 10.10 6.41 -2.07
N TYR A 294 9.58 7.54 -1.57
CA TYR A 294 8.20 7.94 -1.77
C TYR A 294 7.85 8.05 -3.27
N GLN A 295 8.69 8.72 -4.06
CA GLN A 295 8.45 8.86 -5.50
C GLN A 295 8.50 7.50 -6.21
N THR A 296 9.48 6.66 -5.87
CA THR A 296 9.64 5.33 -6.47
C THR A 296 8.46 4.42 -6.13
N SER A 297 8.07 4.35 -4.85
CA SER A 297 6.93 3.53 -4.43
C SER A 297 5.61 4.06 -5.03
N LYS A 298 5.45 5.38 -5.14
CA LYS A 298 4.30 6.00 -5.81
C LYS A 298 4.22 5.63 -7.30
N ASN A 299 5.36 5.70 -8.02
CA ASN A 299 5.39 5.38 -9.44
C ASN A 299 5.09 3.90 -9.69
N LYS A 300 5.68 3.00 -8.89
CA LYS A 300 5.38 1.56 -8.94
C LYS A 300 3.89 1.28 -8.65
N LEU A 301 3.31 1.94 -7.63
CA LEU A 301 1.87 1.79 -7.34
C LEU A 301 0.99 2.31 -8.48
N ASN A 302 1.36 3.42 -9.11
CA ASN A 302 0.62 3.93 -10.26
C ASN A 302 0.75 3.01 -11.48
N GLU A 303 1.89 2.37 -11.68
CA GLU A 303 2.09 1.36 -12.71
C GLU A 303 1.23 0.12 -12.47
N VAL A 304 1.23 -0.40 -11.24
CA VAL A 304 0.44 -1.57 -10.82
C VAL A 304 -1.06 -1.28 -10.92
N ILE A 305 -1.51 -0.17 -10.34
CA ILE A 305 -2.94 0.19 -10.31
C ILE A 305 -3.42 0.64 -11.69
N GLY A 306 -2.57 1.34 -12.46
CA GLY A 306 -2.91 1.88 -13.78
C GLY A 306 -4.00 2.95 -13.72
N GLU A 307 -4.76 3.08 -14.80
CA GLU A 307 -5.91 3.96 -14.86
C GLU A 307 -7.08 3.34 -14.09
N LEU A 308 -7.72 4.16 -13.25
CA LEU A 308 -8.89 3.73 -12.50
C LEU A 308 -10.08 3.69 -13.46
N GLN A 309 -10.68 2.53 -13.58
CA GLN A 309 -11.93 2.38 -14.33
C GLN A 309 -13.10 2.44 -13.33
N GLU A 310 -13.92 3.46 -13.42
CA GLU A 310 -15.21 3.47 -12.74
C GLU A 310 -16.22 2.76 -13.63
N LYS A 311 -16.31 1.44 -13.48
CA LYS A 311 -17.31 0.64 -14.19
C LYS A 311 -18.64 0.71 -13.44
N GLU A 312 -19.71 1.11 -14.12
CA GLU A 312 -21.06 1.09 -13.54
C GLU A 312 -21.61 -0.33 -13.46
N LEU A 313 -22.15 -0.70 -12.29
CA LEU A 313 -22.79 -1.99 -12.09
C LEU A 313 -24.20 -1.98 -12.68
N SER A 314 -24.43 -2.72 -13.77
CA SER A 314 -25.75 -2.97 -14.32
C SER A 314 -26.47 -4.04 -13.51
N LYS A 315 -27.42 -3.62 -12.65
CA LYS A 315 -28.18 -4.52 -11.76
C LYS A 315 -29.29 -5.31 -12.47
N LYS A 316 -29.69 -4.88 -13.65
CA LYS A 316 -30.76 -5.51 -14.43
C LYS A 316 -30.36 -5.54 -15.89
N PHE A 317 -30.67 -6.64 -16.55
CA PHE A 317 -30.51 -6.79 -18.00
C PHE A 317 -31.67 -7.64 -18.56
N THR A 318 -31.97 -7.46 -19.82
CA THR A 318 -32.87 -8.33 -20.60
C THR A 318 -32.11 -9.27 -21.52
N ASN A 319 -31.03 -8.78 -22.12
CA ASN A 319 -30.12 -9.57 -22.94
C ASN A 319 -28.67 -9.13 -22.79
N LEU A 320 -27.77 -10.07 -23.01
CA LEU A 320 -26.32 -9.89 -23.11
C LEU A 320 -25.88 -10.48 -24.43
N GLU A 321 -25.01 -9.77 -25.14
CA GLU A 321 -24.54 -10.21 -26.43
C GLU A 321 -23.07 -9.85 -26.64
N ILE A 322 -22.26 -10.81 -27.11
CA ILE A 322 -20.92 -10.58 -27.60
C ILE A 322 -20.94 -10.84 -29.09
N ILE A 323 -20.51 -9.86 -29.89
CA ILE A 323 -20.47 -9.91 -31.35
C ILE A 323 -19.02 -9.78 -31.78
N ASP A 324 -18.52 -10.77 -32.55
CA ASP A 324 -17.17 -10.86 -33.09
C ASP A 324 -16.06 -10.61 -32.04
N GLY A 325 -16.35 -11.06 -30.80
CA GLY A 325 -15.44 -10.86 -29.66
C GLY A 325 -14.11 -11.60 -29.85
N LYS A 326 -12.99 -10.90 -29.59
CA LYS A 326 -11.65 -11.47 -29.55
C LYS A 326 -10.92 -11.02 -28.28
N PHE A 327 -10.18 -11.95 -27.71
CA PHE A 327 -9.34 -11.69 -26.55
C PHE A 327 -8.02 -12.45 -26.68
N SER A 328 -6.92 -11.80 -26.28
CA SER A 328 -5.61 -12.44 -26.11
C SER A 328 -4.95 -11.95 -24.82
N TYR A 329 -4.27 -12.85 -24.11
CA TYR A 329 -3.47 -12.47 -22.96
C TYR A 329 -2.24 -11.66 -23.40
N PRO A 330 -1.75 -10.74 -22.57
CA PRO A 330 -0.49 -10.04 -22.85
C PRO A 330 0.64 -11.05 -23.11
N ASN A 331 1.44 -10.80 -24.15
CA ASN A 331 2.58 -11.64 -24.53
C ASN A 331 2.23 -13.08 -24.98
N THR A 332 1.01 -13.31 -25.48
CA THR A 332 0.62 -14.59 -26.08
C THR A 332 0.04 -14.37 -27.48
N ASP A 333 0.33 -15.32 -28.39
CA ASP A 333 -0.22 -15.31 -29.74
C ASP A 333 -1.59 -16.01 -29.85
N THR A 334 -2.06 -16.59 -28.73
CA THR A 334 -3.34 -17.32 -28.72
C THR A 334 -4.51 -16.34 -28.66
N ILE A 335 -5.36 -16.36 -29.67
CA ILE A 335 -6.58 -15.55 -29.74
C ILE A 335 -7.78 -16.43 -29.35
N ILE A 336 -8.53 -15.99 -28.34
CA ILE A 336 -9.81 -16.59 -27.95
C ILE A 336 -10.89 -15.83 -28.72
N SER A 337 -11.65 -16.58 -29.55
CA SER A 337 -12.69 -16.04 -30.42
C SER A 337 -14.09 -16.37 -29.91
N ILE A 338 -14.94 -15.35 -29.83
CA ILE A 338 -16.34 -15.43 -29.40
C ILE A 338 -17.20 -14.78 -30.50
N PRO A 339 -17.44 -15.48 -31.63
CA PRO A 339 -18.07 -14.87 -32.79
C PRO A 339 -19.49 -14.36 -32.50
N ASN A 340 -20.27 -15.14 -31.77
CA ASN A 340 -21.62 -14.79 -31.36
C ASN A 340 -21.95 -15.51 -30.05
N PHE A 341 -22.27 -14.73 -29.02
CA PHE A 341 -22.72 -15.27 -27.73
C PHE A 341 -23.86 -14.43 -27.21
N LYS A 342 -25.05 -15.01 -27.13
CA LYS A 342 -26.28 -14.31 -26.72
C LYS A 342 -26.99 -15.01 -25.60
N ILE A 343 -27.26 -14.27 -24.54
CA ILE A 343 -28.00 -14.70 -23.36
C ILE A 343 -29.20 -13.79 -23.16
N ASN A 344 -30.37 -14.37 -23.02
CA ASN A 344 -31.57 -13.67 -22.59
C ASN A 344 -31.81 -13.91 -21.10
N LYS A 345 -32.60 -13.02 -20.48
CA LYS A 345 -33.03 -13.20 -19.11
C LYS A 345 -33.71 -14.54 -18.91
N LYS A 346 -33.35 -15.27 -17.85
CA LYS A 346 -33.79 -16.64 -17.49
C LYS A 346 -33.17 -17.76 -18.35
N ASP A 347 -32.33 -17.50 -19.31
CA ASP A 347 -31.60 -18.56 -20.00
C ASP A 347 -30.67 -19.29 -19.01
N LYS A 348 -30.53 -20.57 -19.24
CA LYS A 348 -29.62 -21.47 -18.53
C LYS A 348 -28.65 -22.06 -19.53
N ILE A 349 -27.41 -21.66 -19.44
CA ILE A 349 -26.38 -21.92 -20.44
C ILE A 349 -25.33 -22.85 -19.88
N SER A 350 -25.03 -23.93 -20.62
CA SER A 350 -23.83 -24.72 -20.34
C SER A 350 -22.72 -24.38 -21.31
N ILE A 351 -21.49 -24.30 -20.79
CA ILE A 351 -20.25 -24.10 -21.56
C ILE A 351 -19.36 -25.32 -21.34
N ILE A 352 -19.03 -26.01 -22.43
CA ILE A 352 -18.20 -27.22 -22.44
C ILE A 352 -16.92 -26.94 -23.24
N GLY A 353 -15.84 -27.64 -22.96
CA GLY A 353 -14.59 -27.57 -23.71
C GLY A 353 -13.40 -28.04 -22.89
N GLU A 354 -12.33 -28.47 -23.53
CA GLU A 354 -11.10 -28.92 -22.87
C GLU A 354 -10.47 -27.80 -22.01
N SER A 355 -9.58 -28.18 -21.10
CA SER A 355 -8.83 -27.21 -20.30
C SER A 355 -7.98 -26.31 -21.21
N GLY A 356 -7.86 -25.03 -20.86
CA GLY A 356 -7.07 -24.05 -21.63
C GLY A 356 -7.76 -23.48 -22.88
N GLN A 357 -8.96 -23.89 -23.25
CA GLN A 357 -9.65 -23.44 -24.46
C GLN A 357 -10.24 -22.01 -24.38
N GLY A 358 -10.34 -21.41 -23.18
CA GLY A 358 -10.86 -20.04 -23.00
C GLY A 358 -12.17 -19.94 -22.21
N LYS A 359 -12.60 -21.01 -21.54
CA LYS A 359 -13.86 -21.02 -20.74
C LYS A 359 -13.82 -19.97 -19.63
N SER A 360 -12.83 -20.02 -18.75
CA SER A 360 -12.68 -19.06 -17.64
C SER A 360 -12.42 -17.63 -18.15
N THR A 361 -11.76 -17.49 -19.31
CA THR A 361 -11.57 -16.19 -19.97
C THR A 361 -12.92 -15.57 -20.37
N LEU A 362 -13.83 -16.35 -20.96
CA LEU A 362 -15.18 -15.86 -21.26
C LEU A 362 -15.92 -15.44 -19.98
N LEU A 363 -15.81 -16.22 -18.89
CA LEU A 363 -16.42 -15.84 -17.61
C LEU A 363 -15.85 -14.54 -17.07
N ASN A 364 -14.54 -14.34 -17.19
CA ASN A 364 -13.85 -13.12 -16.77
C ASN A 364 -14.25 -11.90 -17.64
N ILE A 365 -14.51 -12.10 -18.94
CA ILE A 365 -15.06 -11.06 -19.82
C ILE A 365 -16.48 -10.70 -19.39
N LEU A 366 -17.34 -11.68 -19.12
CA LEU A 366 -18.72 -11.44 -18.69
C LEU A 366 -18.83 -10.75 -17.33
N THR A 367 -17.86 -10.99 -16.45
CA THR A 367 -17.78 -10.33 -15.13
C THR A 367 -17.01 -9.00 -15.17
N GLY A 368 -16.52 -8.59 -16.35
CA GLY A 368 -15.78 -7.34 -16.53
C GLY A 368 -14.38 -7.34 -15.91
N ILE A 369 -13.84 -8.54 -15.63
CA ILE A 369 -12.44 -8.72 -15.23
C ILE A 369 -11.52 -8.46 -16.42
N TYR A 370 -11.93 -8.90 -17.62
CA TYR A 370 -11.23 -8.65 -18.87
C TYR A 370 -12.13 -7.87 -19.82
N ASP A 371 -11.51 -6.96 -20.58
CA ASP A 371 -12.15 -6.29 -21.70
C ASP A 371 -11.77 -7.00 -23.00
N LEU A 372 -12.69 -6.99 -24.00
CA LEU A 372 -12.38 -7.53 -25.34
C LEU A 372 -11.29 -6.69 -26.01
N ASN A 373 -10.36 -7.34 -26.70
CA ASN A 373 -9.39 -6.64 -27.56
C ASN A 373 -10.05 -6.16 -28.86
N ASP A 374 -11.04 -6.90 -29.37
CA ASP A 374 -11.79 -6.59 -30.58
C ASP A 374 -13.21 -7.15 -30.47
N GLY A 375 -14.18 -6.59 -31.24
CA GLY A 375 -15.58 -6.96 -31.16
C GLY A 375 -16.37 -6.07 -30.19
N LYS A 376 -17.64 -6.45 -29.92
CA LYS A 376 -18.56 -5.66 -29.10
C LYS A 376 -19.19 -6.50 -28.00
N PHE A 377 -19.21 -5.95 -26.79
CA PHE A 377 -20.03 -6.47 -25.70
C PHE A 377 -21.23 -5.53 -25.47
N LEU A 378 -22.44 -6.08 -25.60
CA LEU A 378 -23.68 -5.35 -25.52
C LEU A 378 -24.50 -5.81 -24.32
N ILE A 379 -25.05 -4.87 -23.56
CA ILE A 379 -26.10 -5.10 -22.57
C ILE A 379 -27.33 -4.32 -23.02
N ASP A 380 -28.47 -5.02 -23.23
CA ASP A 380 -29.71 -4.44 -23.72
C ASP A 380 -29.50 -3.60 -25.01
N SER A 381 -28.71 -4.15 -25.94
CA SER A 381 -28.35 -3.55 -27.23
C SER A 381 -27.51 -2.26 -27.14
N LYS A 382 -26.99 -1.93 -25.96
CA LYS A 382 -26.06 -0.82 -25.77
C LYS A 382 -24.64 -1.35 -25.62
N GLU A 383 -23.72 -0.81 -26.39
CA GLU A 383 -22.29 -1.16 -26.26
C GLU A 383 -21.77 -0.70 -24.90
N GLN A 384 -21.13 -1.63 -24.21
CA GLN A 384 -20.63 -1.42 -22.86
C GLN A 384 -19.11 -1.39 -22.88
N LYS A 385 -18.53 -0.18 -22.70
CA LYS A 385 -17.08 -0.03 -22.42
C LYS A 385 -16.79 0.08 -20.93
N ASP A 386 -17.79 0.54 -20.14
CA ASP A 386 -17.60 0.92 -18.74
C ASP A 386 -18.64 0.33 -17.79
N SER A 387 -19.37 -0.72 -18.19
CA SER A 387 -20.38 -1.34 -17.34
C SER A 387 -20.10 -2.82 -17.11
N ILE A 388 -20.29 -3.25 -15.87
CA ILE A 388 -20.17 -4.64 -15.43
C ILE A 388 -21.56 -5.15 -15.05
N ILE A 389 -21.83 -6.42 -15.34
CA ILE A 389 -23.06 -7.04 -14.87
C ILE A 389 -22.89 -7.41 -13.41
N ASP A 390 -23.88 -7.02 -12.61
CA ASP A 390 -23.97 -7.42 -11.21
C ASP A 390 -24.34 -8.91 -11.10
N ALA A 391 -23.35 -9.78 -11.23
CA ALA A 391 -23.47 -11.24 -11.23
C ALA A 391 -22.94 -11.86 -9.94
N VAL A 392 -23.40 -13.07 -9.63
CA VAL A 392 -22.74 -13.96 -8.68
C VAL A 392 -21.79 -14.86 -9.46
N TYR A 393 -20.49 -14.73 -9.19
CA TYR A 393 -19.48 -15.63 -9.71
C TYR A 393 -19.05 -16.64 -8.64
N VAL A 394 -19.22 -17.90 -8.94
CA VAL A 394 -18.81 -19.02 -8.08
C VAL A 394 -17.67 -19.74 -8.78
N SER A 395 -16.46 -19.38 -8.40
CA SER A 395 -15.22 -19.92 -8.96
C SER A 395 -15.01 -21.40 -8.61
N GLN A 396 -14.17 -22.07 -9.40
CA GLN A 396 -13.69 -23.42 -9.12
C GLN A 396 -12.82 -23.44 -7.85
N GLU A 397 -11.94 -22.47 -7.70
CA GLU A 397 -11.15 -22.28 -6.47
C GLU A 397 -12.01 -21.67 -5.38
N ILE A 398 -11.86 -22.20 -4.16
CA ILE A 398 -12.71 -21.83 -3.05
C ILE A 398 -12.02 -20.75 -2.23
N GLU A 399 -12.50 -19.54 -2.35
CA GLU A 399 -12.03 -18.41 -1.57
C GLU A 399 -12.85 -18.25 -0.28
N VAL A 400 -12.16 -18.34 0.84
CA VAL A 400 -12.70 -18.04 2.18
C VAL A 400 -11.79 -17.06 2.90
N PHE A 401 -12.42 -16.13 3.60
CA PHE A 401 -11.72 -15.15 4.42
C PHE A 401 -11.45 -15.70 5.81
N ASN A 402 -10.41 -15.21 6.48
CA ASN A 402 -10.15 -15.51 7.88
C ASN A 402 -11.13 -14.73 8.77
N LEU A 403 -12.40 -15.06 8.64
CA LEU A 403 -13.54 -14.46 9.31
C LEU A 403 -14.42 -15.56 9.87
N THR A 404 -15.53 -15.20 10.52
CA THR A 404 -16.54 -16.15 10.98
C THR A 404 -17.29 -16.77 9.80
N ILE A 405 -17.98 -17.88 10.02
CA ILE A 405 -18.86 -18.51 9.01
C ILE A 405 -19.93 -17.50 8.56
N ARG A 406 -20.54 -16.79 9.52
CA ARG A 406 -21.54 -15.75 9.27
C ARG A 406 -21.03 -14.68 8.32
N GLU A 407 -19.88 -14.10 8.64
CA GLU A 407 -19.26 -13.05 7.82
C GLU A 407 -18.89 -13.56 6.42
N ASN A 408 -18.34 -14.78 6.32
CA ASN A 408 -18.03 -15.42 5.05
C ASN A 408 -19.24 -15.65 4.16
N LEU A 409 -20.41 -15.97 4.73
CA LEU A 409 -21.64 -16.20 3.99
C LEU A 409 -22.34 -14.90 3.58
N LEU A 410 -22.39 -13.93 4.49
CA LEU A 410 -23.22 -12.74 4.33
C LEU A 410 -22.49 -11.59 3.63
N LEU A 411 -21.18 -11.46 3.81
CA LEU A 411 -20.37 -10.35 3.27
C LEU A 411 -21.02 -8.98 3.52
N GLY A 412 -21.49 -8.77 4.77
CA GLY A 412 -22.13 -7.52 5.20
C GLY A 412 -23.62 -7.39 4.90
N LYS A 413 -24.29 -8.43 4.35
CA LYS A 413 -25.74 -8.42 4.14
C LYS A 413 -26.47 -8.79 5.42
N ASP A 414 -27.64 -8.18 5.61
CA ASP A 414 -28.55 -8.53 6.69
C ASP A 414 -29.54 -9.61 6.20
N ILE A 415 -29.32 -10.86 6.62
CA ILE A 415 -30.15 -12.03 6.29
C ILE A 415 -30.41 -12.80 7.58
N LYS A 416 -31.68 -13.17 7.80
CA LYS A 416 -32.10 -13.90 8.99
C LYS A 416 -31.39 -15.26 9.10
N GLU A 417 -31.00 -15.62 10.31
CA GLU A 417 -30.27 -16.85 10.60
C GLU A 417 -31.04 -18.11 10.21
N GLU A 418 -32.38 -18.10 10.35
CA GLU A 418 -33.25 -19.22 9.96
C GLU A 418 -33.04 -19.59 8.48
N LYS A 419 -32.80 -18.60 7.60
CA LYS A 419 -32.56 -18.84 6.19
C LYS A 419 -31.20 -19.50 5.94
N ILE A 420 -30.20 -19.17 6.72
CA ILE A 420 -28.88 -19.81 6.64
C ILE A 420 -28.98 -21.27 7.10
N ILE A 421 -29.68 -21.50 8.21
CA ILE A 421 -29.89 -22.86 8.75
C ILE A 421 -30.71 -23.73 7.78
N GLU A 422 -31.74 -23.17 7.11
CA GLU A 422 -32.47 -23.87 6.05
C GLU A 422 -31.52 -24.33 4.94
N LEU A 423 -30.69 -23.43 4.42
CA LEU A 423 -29.69 -23.74 3.40
C LEU A 423 -28.67 -24.78 3.87
N PHE A 424 -28.26 -24.74 5.14
CA PHE A 424 -27.34 -25.73 5.71
C PHE A 424 -27.97 -27.13 5.73
N LYS A 425 -29.25 -27.25 6.09
CA LYS A 425 -29.99 -28.53 6.03
C LYS A 425 -30.02 -29.06 4.62
N GLU A 426 -30.36 -28.22 3.64
CA GLU A 426 -30.46 -28.61 2.25
C GLU A 426 -29.12 -28.93 1.58
N ALA A 427 -28.04 -28.25 2.01
CA ALA A 427 -26.65 -28.48 1.54
C ALA A 427 -25.95 -29.64 2.28
N GLY A 428 -26.60 -30.29 3.23
CA GLY A 428 -25.97 -31.35 4.05
C GLY A 428 -24.83 -30.82 4.94
N LEU A 429 -24.94 -29.58 5.42
CA LEU A 429 -23.97 -28.97 6.35
C LEU A 429 -24.52 -28.86 7.79
N TYR A 430 -25.79 -29.26 8.01
CA TYR A 430 -26.46 -29.05 9.29
C TYR A 430 -25.79 -29.80 10.44
N ASP A 431 -25.44 -31.09 10.23
CA ASP A 431 -24.79 -31.91 11.26
C ASP A 431 -23.38 -31.38 11.62
N TRP A 432 -22.68 -30.81 10.65
CA TRP A 432 -21.43 -30.13 10.93
C TRP A 432 -21.67 -28.85 11.74
N TYR A 433 -22.66 -28.05 11.35
CA TYR A 433 -22.99 -26.77 11.98
C TYR A 433 -23.37 -26.93 13.46
N ILE A 434 -24.22 -27.89 13.82
CA ILE A 434 -24.68 -28.09 15.20
C ILE A 434 -23.53 -28.54 16.15
N ASN A 435 -22.45 -29.09 15.60
CA ASN A 435 -21.27 -29.48 16.35
C ASN A 435 -20.21 -28.35 16.49
N LEU A 436 -20.47 -27.17 15.97
CA LEU A 436 -19.56 -26.04 16.11
C LEU A 436 -19.76 -25.34 17.46
N PRO A 437 -18.67 -25.10 18.24
CA PRO A 437 -18.79 -24.47 19.56
C PRO A 437 -19.48 -23.11 19.55
N ASN A 438 -19.24 -22.31 18.52
CA ASN A 438 -19.75 -20.95 18.38
C ASN A 438 -20.78 -20.81 17.24
N GLY A 439 -21.30 -21.93 16.70
CA GLY A 439 -22.28 -21.91 15.60
C GLY A 439 -21.80 -21.11 14.38
N LEU A 440 -22.61 -20.16 13.90
CA LEU A 440 -22.25 -19.30 12.76
C LEU A 440 -21.09 -18.32 13.07
N ASP A 441 -20.84 -18.05 14.34
CA ASP A 441 -19.78 -17.13 14.77
C ASP A 441 -18.42 -17.85 14.99
N GLU A 442 -18.34 -19.15 14.60
CA GLU A 442 -17.08 -19.88 14.56
C GLU A 442 -16.17 -19.37 13.45
N PHE A 443 -14.88 -19.13 13.79
CA PHE A 443 -13.85 -18.71 12.85
C PHE A 443 -13.36 -19.86 11.98
N ILE A 444 -13.35 -19.64 10.68
CA ILE A 444 -12.91 -20.65 9.69
C ILE A 444 -11.37 -20.84 9.70
N GLY A 445 -10.64 -19.84 10.14
CA GLY A 445 -9.17 -19.80 10.09
C GLY A 445 -8.63 -19.37 8.73
N GLU A 446 -7.32 -19.12 8.68
CA GLU A 446 -6.64 -18.67 7.47
C GLU A 446 -6.81 -19.72 6.35
N LYS A 447 -7.24 -19.27 5.15
CA LYS A 447 -7.59 -20.13 4.02
C LYS A 447 -8.57 -21.26 4.39
N GLY A 448 -9.34 -21.07 5.46
CA GLY A 448 -10.34 -22.04 5.92
C GLY A 448 -9.75 -23.37 6.40
N VAL A 449 -8.62 -23.35 7.08
CA VAL A 449 -7.88 -24.55 7.52
C VAL A 449 -8.72 -25.47 8.42
N LYS A 450 -9.70 -24.92 9.13
CA LYS A 450 -10.61 -25.66 10.02
C LYS A 450 -11.82 -26.31 9.31
N VAL A 451 -11.97 -26.12 8.00
CA VAL A 451 -13.12 -26.56 7.22
C VAL A 451 -12.66 -27.48 6.08
N SER A 452 -13.30 -28.62 5.89
CA SER A 452 -12.95 -29.52 4.81
C SER A 452 -13.21 -28.91 3.42
N VAL A 453 -12.55 -29.43 2.38
CA VAL A 453 -12.72 -28.94 1.01
C VAL A 453 -14.19 -29.00 0.57
N GLY A 454 -14.89 -30.11 0.83
CA GLY A 454 -16.30 -30.26 0.50
C GLY A 454 -17.22 -29.32 1.29
N GLN A 455 -16.91 -29.02 2.56
CA GLN A 455 -17.65 -28.03 3.33
C GLN A 455 -17.44 -26.61 2.77
N LYS A 456 -16.19 -26.23 2.44
CA LYS A 456 -15.91 -24.96 1.79
C LYS A 456 -16.67 -24.79 0.48
N GLN A 457 -16.68 -25.84 -0.35
CA GLN A 457 -17.43 -25.82 -1.62
C GLN A 457 -18.91 -25.54 -1.40
N ARG A 458 -19.54 -26.23 -0.45
CA ARG A 458 -20.96 -26.04 -0.13
C ARG A 458 -21.22 -24.66 0.47
N LEU A 459 -20.35 -24.16 1.36
CA LEU A 459 -20.43 -22.79 1.88
C LEU A 459 -20.36 -21.73 0.75
N ASN A 460 -19.46 -21.93 -0.24
CA ASN A 460 -19.35 -21.02 -1.39
C ASN A 460 -20.65 -20.96 -2.23
N LYS A 461 -21.34 -22.11 -2.43
CA LYS A 461 -22.62 -22.15 -3.14
C LYS A 461 -23.72 -21.48 -2.34
N ILE A 462 -23.79 -21.70 -1.02
CA ILE A 462 -24.73 -21.01 -0.12
C ILE A 462 -24.50 -19.50 -0.16
N ARG A 463 -23.23 -19.04 -0.09
CA ARG A 463 -22.87 -17.63 -0.26
C ARG A 463 -23.42 -17.07 -1.57
N GLY A 464 -23.26 -17.80 -2.66
CA GLY A 464 -23.81 -17.43 -3.96
C GLY A 464 -25.33 -17.26 -3.92
N ILE A 465 -26.06 -18.23 -3.37
CA ILE A 465 -27.54 -18.20 -3.27
C ILE A 465 -28.01 -17.02 -2.40
N LEU A 466 -27.36 -16.79 -1.25
CA LEU A 466 -27.67 -15.67 -0.36
C LEU A 466 -27.43 -14.30 -1.00
N ASN A 467 -26.57 -14.24 -2.02
CA ASN A 467 -26.28 -13.00 -2.75
C ASN A 467 -27.46 -12.51 -3.61
N ASN A 468 -28.32 -13.40 -4.07
CA ASN A 468 -29.58 -13.15 -4.78
C ASN A 468 -29.50 -12.09 -5.91
N LYS A 469 -28.69 -12.36 -6.94
CA LYS A 469 -28.59 -11.53 -8.16
C LYS A 469 -29.44 -12.06 -9.30
N GLU A 470 -29.45 -11.38 -10.46
CA GLU A 470 -30.16 -11.84 -11.65
C GLU A 470 -29.35 -12.84 -12.48
N LEU A 471 -28.02 -12.72 -12.47
CA LEU A 471 -27.10 -13.61 -13.19
C LEU A 471 -26.23 -14.40 -12.21
N TYR A 472 -26.13 -15.70 -12.45
CA TYR A 472 -25.24 -16.61 -11.74
C TYR A 472 -24.28 -17.25 -12.73
N ILE A 473 -23.00 -17.21 -12.41
CA ILE A 473 -21.91 -17.80 -13.18
C ILE A 473 -21.22 -18.83 -12.29
N PHE A 474 -21.23 -20.08 -12.73
CA PHE A 474 -20.62 -21.20 -12.04
C PHE A 474 -19.47 -21.77 -12.87
N ASP A 475 -18.28 -21.79 -12.31
CA ASP A 475 -17.13 -22.47 -12.91
C ASP A 475 -16.93 -23.81 -12.19
N GLU A 476 -17.26 -24.89 -12.85
CA GLU A 476 -17.20 -26.27 -12.36
C GLU A 476 -17.78 -26.47 -10.93
N PRO A 477 -19.05 -26.15 -10.69
CA PRO A 477 -19.62 -26.03 -9.34
C PRO A 477 -19.64 -27.34 -8.54
N THR A 478 -19.47 -28.49 -9.15
CA THR A 478 -19.48 -29.82 -8.51
C THR A 478 -18.16 -30.58 -8.67
N SER A 479 -17.09 -29.90 -9.15
CA SER A 479 -15.75 -30.51 -9.18
C SER A 479 -15.33 -30.94 -7.77
N ASN A 480 -14.67 -32.10 -7.66
CA ASN A 480 -14.19 -32.68 -6.39
C ASN A 480 -15.29 -32.99 -5.35
N LEU A 481 -16.57 -33.05 -5.74
CA LEU A 481 -17.66 -33.53 -4.88
C LEU A 481 -17.97 -35.01 -5.18
N ASP A 482 -18.33 -35.74 -4.12
CA ASP A 482 -18.96 -37.05 -4.26
C ASP A 482 -20.35 -36.93 -4.87
N GLU A 483 -20.89 -38.06 -5.36
CA GLU A 483 -22.17 -38.10 -6.04
C GLU A 483 -23.33 -37.58 -5.17
N TYR A 484 -23.35 -37.91 -3.89
CA TYR A 484 -24.34 -37.42 -2.94
C TYR A 484 -24.31 -35.90 -2.78
N SER A 485 -23.13 -35.34 -2.55
CA SER A 485 -22.95 -33.89 -2.43
C SER A 485 -23.26 -33.16 -3.74
N GLU A 486 -22.91 -33.73 -4.89
CA GLU A 486 -23.30 -33.20 -6.20
C GLU A 486 -24.83 -33.10 -6.33
N GLN A 487 -25.59 -34.15 -5.98
CA GLN A 487 -27.05 -34.14 -6.05
C GLN A 487 -27.67 -33.07 -5.14
N LEU A 488 -27.13 -32.85 -3.94
CA LEU A 488 -27.59 -31.78 -3.05
C LEU A 488 -27.39 -30.39 -3.67
N ILE A 489 -26.25 -30.14 -4.29
CA ILE A 489 -25.97 -28.85 -4.96
C ILE A 489 -26.89 -28.65 -6.17
N ILE A 490 -27.12 -29.70 -6.97
CA ILE A 490 -28.07 -29.65 -8.09
C ILE A 490 -29.49 -29.32 -7.60
N LYS A 491 -29.92 -29.92 -6.50
CA LYS A 491 -31.23 -29.64 -5.88
C LYS A 491 -31.33 -28.18 -5.42
N LEU A 492 -30.30 -27.66 -4.80
CA LEU A 492 -30.22 -26.25 -4.39
C LEU A 492 -30.33 -25.30 -5.60
N ILE A 493 -29.57 -25.56 -6.66
CA ILE A 493 -29.60 -24.78 -7.91
C ILE A 493 -31.01 -24.81 -8.50
N LYS A 494 -31.62 -25.99 -8.63
CA LYS A 494 -32.99 -26.15 -9.16
C LYS A 494 -34.03 -25.39 -8.34
N LYS A 495 -33.92 -25.41 -7.00
CA LYS A 495 -34.88 -24.78 -6.09
C LYS A 495 -34.76 -23.26 -6.06
N TYR A 496 -33.57 -22.77 -5.85
CA TYR A 496 -33.34 -21.33 -5.55
C TYR A 496 -33.06 -20.49 -6.79
N LEU A 497 -32.58 -21.10 -7.89
CA LEU A 497 -32.19 -20.38 -9.10
C LEU A 497 -33.11 -20.69 -10.30
N LYS A 498 -34.32 -21.22 -10.05
CA LYS A 498 -35.28 -21.57 -11.11
C LYS A 498 -35.57 -20.42 -12.07
N ASP A 499 -35.78 -19.22 -11.54
CA ASP A 499 -36.15 -18.01 -12.28
C ASP A 499 -34.96 -17.08 -12.57
N LYS A 500 -33.75 -17.55 -12.37
CA LYS A 500 -32.51 -16.78 -12.57
C LYS A 500 -31.85 -17.16 -13.88
N THR A 501 -31.07 -16.24 -14.43
CA THR A 501 -30.17 -16.51 -15.56
C THR A 501 -28.92 -17.21 -15.04
N MET A 502 -28.48 -18.27 -15.70
CA MET A 502 -27.32 -19.05 -15.26
C MET A 502 -26.39 -19.36 -16.42
N ILE A 503 -25.11 -19.30 -16.15
CA ILE A 503 -24.04 -19.82 -17.00
C ILE A 503 -23.27 -20.84 -16.17
N ILE A 504 -23.15 -22.05 -16.67
CA ILE A 504 -22.48 -23.16 -15.98
C ILE A 504 -21.36 -23.70 -16.88
N VAL A 505 -20.13 -23.53 -16.49
CA VAL A 505 -19.00 -24.27 -17.09
C VAL A 505 -18.96 -25.64 -16.41
N THR A 506 -19.13 -26.74 -17.17
CA THR A 506 -19.11 -28.07 -16.59
C THR A 506 -18.97 -29.17 -17.63
N HIS A 507 -18.42 -30.30 -17.21
CA HIS A 507 -18.41 -31.57 -17.96
C HIS A 507 -19.43 -32.60 -17.42
N ARG A 508 -20.15 -32.24 -16.34
CA ARG A 508 -21.12 -33.14 -15.69
C ARG A 508 -22.47 -33.13 -16.40
N LYS A 509 -22.89 -34.28 -16.90
CA LYS A 509 -24.18 -34.45 -17.63
C LYS A 509 -25.39 -33.95 -16.84
N ASN A 510 -25.40 -34.20 -15.51
CA ASN A 510 -26.49 -33.77 -14.63
C ASN A 510 -26.65 -32.25 -14.54
N LEU A 511 -25.59 -31.47 -14.70
CA LEU A 511 -25.64 -30.01 -14.75
C LEU A 511 -25.99 -29.51 -16.16
N ILE A 512 -25.46 -30.15 -17.20
CA ILE A 512 -25.75 -29.80 -18.59
C ILE A 512 -27.28 -29.96 -18.84
N SER A 513 -27.93 -31.02 -18.31
CA SER A 513 -29.38 -31.23 -18.44
C SER A 513 -30.26 -30.17 -17.75
N LEU A 514 -29.66 -29.26 -16.93
CA LEU A 514 -30.39 -28.11 -16.38
C LEU A 514 -30.46 -26.94 -17.36
N CYS A 515 -29.66 -26.96 -18.40
CA CYS A 515 -29.47 -25.86 -19.32
C CYS A 515 -30.35 -26.01 -20.57
N ASN A 516 -30.80 -24.88 -21.10
CA ASN A 516 -31.63 -24.84 -22.32
C ASN A 516 -30.82 -24.36 -23.54
N LYS A 517 -29.54 -23.96 -23.34
CA LYS A 517 -28.61 -23.61 -24.41
C LYS A 517 -27.25 -24.21 -24.12
N HIS A 518 -26.55 -24.61 -25.14
CA HIS A 518 -25.25 -25.27 -25.01
C HIS A 518 -24.24 -24.63 -25.91
N PHE A 519 -23.09 -24.29 -25.34
CA PHE A 519 -21.92 -23.75 -26.06
C PHE A 519 -20.73 -24.67 -25.86
N LYS A 520 -19.90 -24.77 -26.88
CA LYS A 520 -18.66 -25.54 -26.83
C LYS A 520 -17.48 -24.70 -27.33
N PHE A 521 -16.42 -24.69 -26.54
CA PHE A 521 -15.11 -24.22 -27.01
C PHE A 521 -14.40 -25.35 -27.76
N SER A 522 -13.94 -25.03 -28.96
CA SER A 522 -13.07 -25.88 -29.79
C SER A 522 -12.06 -24.99 -30.51
N ASN A 523 -10.77 -25.32 -30.43
CA ASN A 523 -9.69 -24.54 -31.04
C ASN A 523 -9.80 -23.04 -30.67
N HIS A 524 -9.96 -22.75 -29.40
CA HIS A 524 -10.12 -21.39 -28.84
C HIS A 524 -11.30 -20.59 -29.41
N THR A 525 -12.23 -21.23 -30.06
CA THR A 525 -13.44 -20.60 -30.65
C THR A 525 -14.69 -21.13 -29.98
N LEU A 526 -15.56 -20.23 -29.51
CA LEU A 526 -16.85 -20.56 -28.95
C LEU A 526 -17.88 -20.78 -30.05
N LYS A 527 -18.63 -21.88 -29.98
CA LYS A 527 -19.74 -22.18 -30.91
C LYS A 527 -20.94 -22.64 -30.13
N GLU A 528 -22.14 -22.24 -30.54
CA GLU A 528 -23.39 -22.81 -30.06
C GLU A 528 -23.54 -24.22 -30.62
N VAL A 529 -23.92 -25.17 -29.79
CA VAL A 529 -24.14 -26.58 -30.17
C VAL A 529 -25.63 -26.84 -30.01
N GLY A 530 -26.27 -27.27 -31.08
CA GLY A 530 -27.66 -27.77 -30.98
C GLY A 530 -27.74 -28.98 -30.05
N GLU A 531 -28.94 -29.25 -29.51
CA GLU A 531 -29.24 -30.36 -28.58
C GLU A 531 -28.64 -31.70 -29.03
#